data_68ecfc7c374316439fc578bc17b3da63
#
_entry.id   68ecfc7c374316439fc578bc17b3da63
#
_cell.length_a   1.000
_cell.length_b   1.000
_cell.length_c   1.000
_cell.angle_alpha   90.00
_cell.angle_beta   90.00
_cell.angle_gamma   90.00
#
_symmetry.space_group_name_H-M   'P 1'
#
loop_
_entity.id
_entity.type
_entity.pdbx_description
1 polymer ?
#
loop_
_entity_poly.entity_id
_entity_poly.type
_entity_poly.pdbx_seq_one_letter_code
_entity_poly.pdbx_strand_id
1 'polypeptide(L)'
;MACRSDLAEMIIDASALIAILRAEPEALAFAKEIATAKTPRISAASYVEAAAVIDSAGDAVASARLDELLNEAGVVIEPVTAEQARLARAAYRDFGKGRGHRAKLNFGDCFSYALAKAYREPLLYKGDDFTHTDVRSAL
;
A
#
# COMPACT_ATOMS: atom_id res chain seq x y z
N MET A 1 -17.52 -10.48 -19.50
CA MET A 1 -17.34 -9.37 -18.57
C MET A 1 -17.38 -9.89 -17.13
N ALA A 2 -16.38 -9.54 -16.33
CA ALA A 2 -16.36 -10.00 -14.94
C ALA A 2 -17.48 -9.37 -14.13
N CYS A 3 -18.17 -10.18 -13.33
CA CYS A 3 -19.12 -9.69 -12.33
C CYS A 3 -18.32 -8.93 -11.24
N ARG A 4 -18.96 -7.96 -10.58
CA ARG A 4 -18.29 -7.21 -9.52
C ARG A 4 -17.73 -8.10 -8.40
N SER A 5 -18.39 -9.22 -8.11
CA SER A 5 -17.92 -10.19 -7.14
C SER A 5 -16.66 -10.93 -7.57
N ASP A 6 -16.32 -10.91 -8.88
CA ASP A 6 -15.12 -11.55 -9.41
C ASP A 6 -13.90 -10.62 -9.38
N LEU A 7 -14.07 -9.34 -9.03
CA LEU A 7 -12.98 -8.41 -8.94
C LEU A 7 -12.14 -8.69 -7.70
N ALA A 8 -10.82 -8.66 -7.86
CA ALA A 8 -9.91 -8.87 -6.75
C ALA A 8 -9.97 -7.70 -5.76
N GLU A 9 -9.89 -8.02 -4.48
CA GLU A 9 -9.66 -7.04 -3.44
C GLU A 9 -8.16 -6.86 -3.22
N MET A 10 -7.73 -5.70 -2.77
CA MET A 10 -6.31 -5.47 -2.53
C MET A 10 -6.05 -4.35 -1.54
N ILE A 11 -4.85 -4.40 -1.00
CA ILE A 11 -4.28 -3.38 -0.12
C ILE A 11 -3.24 -2.59 -0.93
N ILE A 12 -3.19 -1.28 -0.71
CA ILE A 12 -2.27 -0.39 -1.40
C ILE A 12 -1.17 0.03 -0.44
N ASP A 13 0.09 -0.19 -0.82
CA ASP A 13 1.23 0.38 -0.09
C ASP A 13 1.48 1.83 -0.53
N ALA A 14 2.07 2.63 0.34
CA ALA A 14 2.47 4.00 0.03
C ALA A 14 3.32 4.08 -1.25
N SER A 15 4.19 3.10 -1.49
CA SER A 15 5.06 3.06 -2.67
C SER A 15 4.29 3.08 -3.98
N ALA A 16 3.13 2.44 -4.03
CA ALA A 16 2.30 2.41 -5.23
C ALA A 16 1.66 3.78 -5.51
N LEU A 17 1.16 4.45 -4.47
CA LEU A 17 0.60 5.79 -4.62
C LEU A 17 1.66 6.80 -5.05
N ILE A 18 2.83 6.73 -4.43
CA ILE A 18 3.95 7.61 -4.76
C ILE A 18 4.35 7.42 -6.22
N ALA A 19 4.43 6.18 -6.68
CA ALA A 19 4.77 5.87 -8.08
C ALA A 19 3.75 6.49 -9.05
N ILE A 20 2.46 6.40 -8.73
CA ILE A 20 1.40 6.99 -9.56
C ILE A 20 1.54 8.52 -9.61
N LEU A 21 1.67 9.15 -8.44
CA LEU A 21 1.71 10.61 -8.33
C LEU A 21 2.97 11.20 -8.93
N ARG A 22 4.07 10.45 -8.97
CA ARG A 22 5.32 10.86 -9.60
C ARG A 22 5.45 10.42 -11.04
N ALA A 23 4.41 9.80 -11.61
CA ALA A 23 4.40 9.30 -12.98
C ALA A 23 5.61 8.38 -13.28
N GLU A 24 5.93 7.51 -12.33
CA GLU A 24 7.00 6.52 -12.50
C GLU A 24 6.58 5.45 -13.51
N PRO A 25 7.51 4.62 -14.03
CA PRO A 25 7.18 3.64 -15.09
C PRO A 25 6.01 2.71 -14.76
N GLU A 26 5.81 2.36 -13.50
CA GLU A 26 4.74 1.47 -13.06
C GLU A 26 3.38 2.16 -12.88
N ALA A 27 3.32 3.49 -13.01
CA ALA A 27 2.14 4.28 -12.65
C ALA A 27 0.85 3.81 -13.32
N LEU A 28 0.90 3.55 -14.65
CA LEU A 28 -0.28 3.11 -15.38
C LEU A 28 -0.78 1.74 -14.92
N ALA A 29 0.15 0.80 -14.73
CA ALA A 29 -0.21 -0.54 -14.26
C ALA A 29 -0.83 -0.49 -12.86
N PHE A 30 -0.24 0.29 -11.96
CA PHE A 30 -0.77 0.44 -10.60
C PHE A 30 -2.14 1.13 -10.60
N ALA A 31 -2.30 2.20 -11.37
CA ALA A 31 -3.58 2.91 -11.46
C ALA A 31 -4.68 1.99 -11.98
N LYS A 32 -4.37 1.15 -12.97
CA LYS A 32 -5.30 0.19 -13.53
C LYS A 32 -5.74 -0.85 -12.49
N GLU A 33 -4.80 -1.38 -11.71
CA GLU A 33 -5.12 -2.35 -10.67
C GLU A 33 -6.04 -1.73 -9.60
N ILE A 34 -5.76 -0.50 -9.18
CA ILE A 34 -6.60 0.20 -8.21
C ILE A 34 -8.01 0.43 -8.77
N ALA A 35 -8.09 0.88 -10.02
CA ALA A 35 -9.37 1.20 -10.66
C ALA A 35 -10.26 -0.03 -10.82
N THR A 36 -9.67 -1.21 -11.01
CA THR A 36 -10.42 -2.46 -11.21
C THR A 36 -10.64 -3.25 -9.93
N ALA A 37 -10.05 -2.84 -8.82
CA ALA A 37 -10.25 -3.52 -7.53
C ALA A 37 -11.67 -3.31 -7.02
N LYS A 38 -12.22 -4.33 -6.38
CA LYS A 38 -13.57 -4.27 -5.80
C LYS A 38 -13.62 -3.29 -4.64
N THR A 39 -12.72 -3.43 -3.69
CA THR A 39 -12.60 -2.55 -2.54
C THR A 39 -11.12 -2.33 -2.26
N PRO A 40 -10.50 -1.33 -2.92
CA PRO A 40 -9.09 -1.04 -2.62
C PRO A 40 -9.00 -0.36 -1.25
N ARG A 41 -8.02 -0.77 -0.44
CA ARG A 41 -7.82 -0.27 0.92
C ARG A 41 -6.39 0.18 1.10
N ILE A 42 -6.21 1.16 1.96
CA ILE A 42 -4.88 1.59 2.41
C ILE A 42 -4.91 1.77 3.92
N SER A 43 -3.83 1.39 4.60
CA SER A 43 -3.69 1.68 6.03
C SER A 43 -3.61 3.19 6.24
N ALA A 44 -4.25 3.67 7.31
CA ALA A 44 -4.14 5.08 7.71
C ALA A 44 -2.67 5.50 7.89
N ALA A 45 -1.82 4.61 8.40
CA ALA A 45 -0.39 4.89 8.53
C ALA A 45 0.30 5.01 7.17
N SER A 46 -0.02 4.13 6.23
CA SER A 46 0.53 4.18 4.87
C SER A 46 0.05 5.41 4.11
N TYR A 47 -1.20 5.83 4.35
CA TYR A 47 -1.72 7.07 3.79
C TYR A 47 -0.88 8.27 4.25
N VAL A 48 -0.61 8.38 5.55
CA VAL A 48 0.20 9.47 6.10
C VAL A 48 1.62 9.42 5.55
N GLU A 49 2.20 8.23 5.41
CA GLU A 49 3.53 8.07 4.83
C GLU A 49 3.58 8.61 3.39
N ALA A 50 2.63 8.22 2.56
CA ALA A 50 2.55 8.70 1.18
C ALA A 50 2.35 10.22 1.14
N ALA A 51 1.44 10.74 1.98
CA ALA A 51 1.17 12.16 2.06
C ALA A 51 2.41 12.94 2.48
N ALA A 52 3.15 12.46 3.47
CA ALA A 52 4.36 13.11 3.95
C ALA A 52 5.41 13.22 2.84
N VAL A 53 5.59 12.15 2.06
CA VAL A 53 6.54 12.15 0.94
C VAL A 53 6.12 13.15 -0.14
N ILE A 54 4.87 13.10 -0.55
CA ILE A 54 4.36 13.95 -1.64
C ILE A 54 4.33 15.42 -1.21
N ASP A 55 3.85 15.71 -0.01
CA ASP A 55 3.76 17.09 0.49
C ASP A 55 5.15 17.71 0.69
N SER A 56 6.13 16.91 1.13
CA SER A 56 7.50 17.37 1.36
C SER A 56 8.20 17.79 0.08
N ALA A 57 7.77 17.31 -1.08
CA ALA A 57 8.36 17.68 -2.37
C ALA A 57 7.97 19.10 -2.82
N GLY A 58 6.99 19.74 -2.18
CA GLY A 58 6.57 21.09 -2.50
C GLY A 58 5.80 21.25 -3.79
N ASP A 59 5.32 20.14 -4.39
CA ASP A 59 4.50 20.16 -5.60
C ASP A 59 3.02 20.20 -5.21
N ALA A 60 2.42 21.39 -5.30
CA ALA A 60 1.02 21.59 -4.91
C ALA A 60 0.05 20.77 -5.77
N VAL A 61 0.39 20.51 -7.02
CA VAL A 61 -0.46 19.71 -7.92
C VAL A 61 -0.47 18.26 -7.46
N ALA A 62 0.70 17.69 -7.18
CA ALA A 62 0.78 16.33 -6.69
C ALA A 62 0.08 16.16 -5.33
N SER A 63 0.24 17.13 -4.42
CA SER A 63 -0.44 17.12 -3.12
C SER A 63 -1.96 17.10 -3.27
N ALA A 64 -2.51 17.93 -4.16
CA ALA A 64 -3.95 17.97 -4.41
C ALA A 64 -4.45 16.66 -5.04
N ARG A 65 -3.66 16.06 -5.91
CA ARG A 65 -4.05 14.83 -6.60
C ARG A 65 -4.10 13.60 -5.70
N LEU A 66 -3.39 13.59 -4.59
CA LEU A 66 -3.39 12.43 -3.69
C LEU A 66 -4.82 12.09 -3.23
N ASP A 67 -5.53 13.05 -2.63
CA ASP A 67 -6.87 12.80 -2.15
C ASP A 67 -7.90 12.64 -3.28
N GLU A 68 -7.71 13.33 -4.39
CA GLU A 68 -8.54 13.13 -5.58
C GLU A 68 -8.44 11.70 -6.09
N LEU A 69 -7.24 11.15 -6.19
CA LEU A 69 -7.01 9.77 -6.63
C LEU A 69 -7.74 8.78 -5.71
N LEU A 70 -7.58 8.95 -4.41
CA LEU A 70 -8.22 8.06 -3.44
C LEU A 70 -9.74 8.13 -3.53
N ASN A 71 -10.30 9.34 -3.66
CA ASN A 71 -11.75 9.53 -3.77
C ASN A 71 -12.30 8.95 -5.08
N GLU A 72 -11.66 9.23 -6.20
CA GLU A 72 -12.09 8.74 -7.51
C GLU A 72 -12.07 7.22 -7.60
N ALA A 73 -11.07 6.59 -7.01
CA ALA A 73 -10.91 5.14 -7.03
C ALA A 73 -11.70 4.43 -5.93
N GLY A 74 -12.32 5.17 -5.01
CA GLY A 74 -13.07 4.59 -3.90
C GLY A 74 -12.19 3.88 -2.89
N VAL A 75 -10.95 4.35 -2.70
CA VAL A 75 -10.02 3.76 -1.74
C VAL A 75 -10.49 4.03 -0.32
N VAL A 76 -10.56 2.98 0.48
CA VAL A 76 -10.94 3.09 1.90
C VAL A 76 -9.66 3.23 2.73
N ILE A 77 -9.59 4.27 3.54
CA ILE A 77 -8.51 4.44 4.51
C ILE A 77 -8.92 3.69 5.78
N GLU A 78 -8.22 2.59 6.06
CA GLU A 78 -8.54 1.72 7.19
C GLU A 78 -7.76 2.14 8.43
N PRO A 79 -8.38 2.19 9.60
CA PRO A 79 -7.67 2.51 10.84
C PRO A 79 -6.66 1.41 11.19
N VAL A 80 -5.58 1.81 11.87
CA VAL A 80 -4.65 0.84 12.46
C VAL A 80 -5.26 0.34 13.76
N THR A 81 -5.72 -0.89 13.74
CA THR A 81 -6.31 -1.52 14.93
C THR A 81 -5.22 -2.08 15.84
N ALA A 82 -5.60 -2.44 17.08
CA ALA A 82 -4.68 -3.11 18.00
C ALA A 82 -4.16 -4.43 17.40
N GLU A 83 -5.02 -5.19 16.72
CA GLU A 83 -4.61 -6.41 16.03
C GLU A 83 -3.57 -6.12 14.96
N GLN A 84 -3.81 -5.11 14.13
CA GLN A 84 -2.87 -4.71 13.09
C GLN A 84 -1.55 -4.20 13.69
N ALA A 85 -1.60 -3.49 14.80
CA ALA A 85 -0.38 -3.05 15.48
C ALA A 85 0.47 -4.25 15.92
N ARG A 86 -0.16 -5.30 16.44
CA ARG A 86 0.55 -6.51 16.82
C ARG A 86 1.13 -7.24 15.60
N LEU A 87 0.38 -7.31 14.50
CA LEU A 87 0.88 -7.87 13.25
C LEU A 87 2.06 -7.08 12.69
N ALA A 88 1.99 -5.74 12.76
CA ALA A 88 3.07 -4.87 12.31
C ALA A 88 4.34 -5.05 13.15
N ARG A 89 4.19 -5.16 14.47
CA ARG A 89 5.32 -5.43 15.37
C ARG A 89 5.97 -6.78 15.04
N ALA A 90 5.17 -7.81 14.84
CA ALA A 90 5.69 -9.13 14.47
C ALA A 90 6.40 -9.09 13.11
N ALA A 91 5.85 -8.37 12.14
CA ALA A 91 6.47 -8.19 10.84
C ALA A 91 7.84 -7.53 10.93
N TYR A 92 7.96 -6.48 11.74
CA TYR A 92 9.24 -5.81 11.92
C TYR A 92 10.28 -6.72 12.60
N ARG A 93 9.84 -7.49 13.59
CA ARG A 93 10.69 -8.47 14.27
C ARG A 93 11.20 -9.54 13.30
N ASP A 94 10.34 -10.04 12.42
CA ASP A 94 10.64 -11.19 11.56
C ASP A 94 11.27 -10.77 10.23
N PHE A 95 10.85 -9.65 9.65
CA PHE A 95 11.25 -9.22 8.31
C PHE A 95 11.89 -7.82 8.28
N GLY A 96 12.04 -7.18 9.42
CA GLY A 96 12.50 -5.79 9.47
C GLY A 96 13.94 -5.62 9.03
N LYS A 97 14.24 -4.42 8.53
CA LYS A 97 15.59 -4.03 8.14
C LYS A 97 16.54 -4.17 9.33
N GLY A 98 17.69 -4.82 9.11
CA GLY A 98 18.70 -5.02 10.15
C GLY A 98 18.45 -6.23 11.04
N ARG A 99 17.45 -7.07 10.75
CA ARG A 99 17.13 -8.26 11.54
C ARG A 99 17.75 -9.55 10.96
N GLY A 100 18.57 -9.44 9.91
CA GLY A 100 19.22 -10.59 9.31
C GLY A 100 18.39 -11.36 8.30
N HIS A 101 17.13 -11.03 8.12
CA HIS A 101 16.28 -11.64 7.09
C HIS A 101 16.52 -10.99 5.73
N ARG A 102 16.27 -11.74 4.65
CA ARG A 102 16.39 -11.24 3.27
C ARG A 102 15.41 -10.10 2.98
N ALA A 103 14.22 -10.14 3.56
CA ALA A 103 13.30 -9.02 3.55
C ALA A 103 13.89 -7.89 4.41
N LYS A 104 13.64 -6.67 4.02
CA LYS A 104 14.19 -5.49 4.69
C LYS A 104 13.08 -4.46 4.89
N LEU A 105 12.01 -4.89 5.56
CA LEU A 105 10.88 -4.00 5.80
C LEU A 105 11.32 -2.83 6.67
N ASN A 106 10.98 -1.63 6.24
CA ASN A 106 11.11 -0.45 7.09
C ASN A 106 9.86 -0.33 7.98
N PHE A 107 9.87 0.67 8.86
CA PHE A 107 8.78 0.88 9.79
C PHE A 107 7.43 1.04 9.07
N GLY A 108 7.40 1.87 8.00
CA GLY A 108 6.16 2.12 7.24
C GLY A 108 5.62 0.88 6.55
N ASP A 109 6.51 0.04 6.00
CA ASP A 109 6.12 -1.18 5.30
C ASP A 109 5.32 -2.12 6.18
N CYS A 110 5.60 -2.13 7.48
CA CYS A 110 4.96 -3.04 8.41
C CYS A 110 3.46 -2.80 8.54
N PHE A 111 2.99 -1.57 8.33
CA PHE A 111 1.55 -1.25 8.40
C PHE A 111 0.82 -1.77 7.17
N SER A 112 1.42 -1.67 5.98
CA SER A 112 0.86 -2.27 4.76
C SER A 112 0.81 -3.80 4.89
N TYR A 113 1.88 -4.39 5.38
CA TYR A 113 1.93 -5.83 5.65
C TYR A 113 0.82 -6.24 6.61
N ALA A 114 0.65 -5.52 7.73
CA ALA A 114 -0.33 -5.84 8.74
C ALA A 114 -1.76 -5.78 8.20
N LEU A 115 -2.06 -4.76 7.39
CA LEU A 115 -3.39 -4.63 6.79
C LEU A 115 -3.66 -5.78 5.81
N ALA A 116 -2.67 -6.11 4.97
CA ALA A 116 -2.80 -7.21 4.02
C ALA A 116 -3.05 -8.54 4.74
N LYS A 117 -2.35 -8.79 5.84
CA LYS A 117 -2.53 -10.01 6.63
C LYS A 117 -3.89 -10.04 7.33
N ALA A 118 -4.32 -8.91 7.90
CA ALA A 118 -5.59 -8.82 8.61
C ALA A 118 -6.78 -9.08 7.68
N TYR A 119 -6.73 -8.57 6.46
CA TYR A 119 -7.78 -8.76 5.47
C TYR A 119 -7.56 -9.96 4.56
N ARG A 120 -6.38 -10.60 4.64
CA ARG A 120 -6.01 -11.73 3.76
C ARG A 120 -6.10 -11.35 2.28
N GLU A 121 -5.64 -10.16 1.95
CA GLU A 121 -5.67 -9.62 0.60
C GLU A 121 -4.26 -9.41 0.07
N PRO A 122 -4.09 -9.42 -1.27
CA PRO A 122 -2.79 -9.11 -1.85
C PRO A 122 -2.44 -7.64 -1.68
N LEU A 123 -1.15 -7.34 -1.80
CA LEU A 123 -0.58 -6.00 -1.60
C LEU A 123 -0.05 -5.46 -2.92
N LEU A 124 -0.46 -4.25 -3.27
CA LEU A 124 0.08 -3.51 -4.41
C LEU A 124 1.23 -2.64 -3.92
N TYR A 125 2.44 -2.91 -4.40
CA TYR A 125 3.64 -2.22 -3.97
C TYR A 125 4.66 -2.11 -5.10
N LYS A 126 5.56 -1.14 -4.98
CA LYS A 126 6.72 -0.98 -5.84
C LYS A 126 7.98 -1.41 -5.09
N GLY A 127 8.91 -2.08 -5.79
CA GLY A 127 10.20 -2.47 -5.23
C GLY A 127 10.21 -3.88 -4.68
N ASP A 128 11.28 -4.20 -3.95
CA ASP A 128 11.55 -5.57 -3.51
C ASP A 128 11.33 -5.82 -2.03
N ASP A 129 10.92 -4.80 -1.27
CA ASP A 129 10.86 -4.89 0.20
C ASP A 129 9.95 -6.03 0.68
N PHE A 130 8.83 -6.26 -0.02
CA PHE A 130 7.87 -7.31 0.36
C PHE A 130 8.12 -8.66 -0.32
N THR A 131 9.04 -8.72 -1.27
CA THR A 131 9.25 -9.90 -2.12
C THR A 131 9.61 -11.16 -1.32
N HIS A 132 10.34 -10.99 -0.21
CA HIS A 132 10.78 -12.11 0.63
C HIS A 132 9.91 -12.29 1.87
N THR A 133 8.73 -11.71 1.89
CA THR A 133 7.73 -11.92 2.93
C THR A 133 6.66 -12.88 2.42
N ASP A 134 5.68 -13.18 3.26
CA ASP A 134 4.57 -14.06 2.90
C ASP A 134 3.36 -13.33 2.33
N VAL A 135 3.43 -12.00 2.10
CA VAL A 135 2.34 -11.31 1.42
C VAL A 135 2.34 -11.66 -0.07
N ARG A 136 1.16 -11.72 -0.65
CA ARG A 136 1.00 -11.93 -2.08
C ARG A 136 1.05 -10.57 -2.80
N SER A 137 1.69 -10.53 -3.95
CA SER A 137 1.66 -9.34 -4.79
C SER A 137 0.33 -9.23 -5.53
N ALA A 138 -0.19 -8.01 -5.64
CA ALA A 138 -1.42 -7.74 -6.38
C ALA A 138 -1.16 -7.60 -7.89
N LEU A 139 0.10 -7.54 -8.31
CA LEU A 139 0.45 -7.35 -9.72
C LEU A 139 1.33 -8.47 -10.25
#